data_5e5b53dccafff3b37e5d5addc89d619c
#
_entry.id   5e5b53dccafff3b37e5d5addc89d619c
#
_cell.length_a   1.000
_cell.length_b   1.000
_cell.length_c   1.000
_cell.angle_alpha   90.00
_cell.angle_beta   90.00
_cell.angle_gamma   90.00
#
_symmetry.space_group_name_H-M   'P 1'
#
loop_
_entity.id
_entity.type
_entity.pdbx_description
1 polymer ?
#
loop_
_entity_poly.entity_id
_entity_poly.type
_entity_poly.pdbx_seq_one_letter_code
_entity_poly.pdbx_strand_id
1 'polypeptide(L)'
;MSNAKDVLSQIEEQEIEWVDLRFTDPRGKWHHLTMVASILGEDELEDGLMFDGSSIAGWKAINESDMILKPDLERVYVDPFSATPMMIVFCDVVEPSTGEWYARDPRSTAKRAENYLKSTGIGDTIYVGPEAEFFMFDDVRFEDGYAASGYRIDDVELPTNTGRDYEAGNLAHRPRAKGGYFPVAPVDSAVDIRAEMVATMLEMGLPCDKHHHEVAAAQHELGMTFGTLVETADRMQIYKYVVHQVAHAYGKTATFMPKPVKDDNGSGMHTHMSIWNGGKPLFAGNGYAGLSDMCLHFIGGVIKHAKALNAFTNPTTNSYKRLVPGFEAPVLLAYSARNRSASCRIPYGSGEKAKRVEFRFPDAMANPYLCYAAMLMAGLDGIQNKIHPGEAMDKNLYDLPPAELAEVPTVCGSLREALESLEADHDFLLKGDVFTKDQIDAYTEVLWADVSRWETTPSAVEYDMYFSA
;
A
#
# COMPACT_ATOMS: atom_id res chain seq x y z
N MET A 1 -6.68 26.85 3.87
CA MET A 1 -7.54 26.23 2.86
C MET A 1 -7.26 26.92 1.54
N SER A 2 -6.65 26.21 0.61
CA SER A 2 -6.48 26.66 -0.77
C SER A 2 -7.83 26.71 -1.45
N ASN A 3 -8.08 27.69 -2.29
CA ASN A 3 -9.31 27.85 -3.05
C ASN A 3 -8.99 27.89 -4.56
N ALA A 4 -10.02 27.89 -5.41
CA ALA A 4 -9.82 27.87 -6.86
C ALA A 4 -8.91 29.02 -7.35
N LYS A 5 -9.05 30.23 -6.77
CA LYS A 5 -8.21 31.39 -7.14
C LYS A 5 -6.74 31.17 -6.77
N ASP A 6 -6.46 30.55 -5.62
CA ASP A 6 -5.08 30.25 -5.21
C ASP A 6 -4.43 29.25 -6.19
N VAL A 7 -5.19 28.24 -6.65
CA VAL A 7 -4.69 27.26 -7.64
C VAL A 7 -4.49 27.91 -9.00
N LEU A 8 -5.43 28.75 -9.46
CA LEU A 8 -5.30 29.51 -10.71
C LEU A 8 -4.10 30.46 -10.67
N SER A 9 -3.85 31.11 -9.53
CA SER A 9 -2.64 31.95 -9.36
C SER A 9 -1.36 31.12 -9.45
N GLN A 10 -1.32 29.94 -8.85
CA GLN A 10 -0.18 29.02 -8.98
C GLN A 10 0.03 28.55 -10.43
N ILE A 11 -1.05 28.27 -11.17
CA ILE A 11 -0.99 27.89 -12.58
C ILE A 11 -0.34 29.01 -13.39
N GLU A 12 -0.73 30.28 -13.16
CA GLU A 12 -0.18 31.43 -13.85
C GLU A 12 1.28 31.71 -13.45
N GLU A 13 1.57 31.75 -12.14
CA GLU A 13 2.90 32.03 -11.60
C GLU A 13 3.97 31.01 -12.01
N GLN A 14 3.59 29.74 -12.17
CA GLN A 14 4.48 28.64 -12.51
C GLN A 14 4.42 28.29 -13.99
N GLU A 15 3.73 29.09 -14.80
CA GLU A 15 3.57 28.88 -16.25
C GLU A 15 3.08 27.46 -16.61
N ILE A 16 2.14 26.91 -15.81
CA ILE A 16 1.58 25.56 -15.99
C ILE A 16 0.79 25.53 -17.30
N GLU A 17 1.13 24.59 -18.17
CA GLU A 17 0.44 24.37 -19.44
C GLU A 17 -0.64 23.29 -19.36
N TRP A 18 -0.46 22.31 -18.46
CA TRP A 18 -1.32 21.13 -18.29
C TRP A 18 -1.70 20.91 -16.84
N VAL A 19 -2.96 20.59 -16.60
CA VAL A 19 -3.46 20.15 -15.30
C VAL A 19 -3.91 18.71 -15.41
N ASP A 20 -3.33 17.85 -14.60
CA ASP A 20 -3.47 16.41 -14.61
C ASP A 20 -4.32 15.97 -13.41
N LEU A 21 -5.61 15.71 -13.67
CA LEU A 21 -6.59 15.30 -12.67
C LEU A 21 -6.42 13.81 -12.40
N ARG A 22 -5.99 13.45 -11.19
CA ARG A 22 -5.65 12.08 -10.84
C ARG A 22 -6.61 11.49 -9.82
N PHE A 23 -7.00 10.24 -10.03
CA PHE A 23 -7.89 9.48 -9.17
C PHE A 23 -7.44 8.02 -9.08
N THR A 24 -7.92 7.29 -8.07
CA THR A 24 -7.47 5.93 -7.79
C THR A 24 -8.61 4.94 -7.97
N ASP A 25 -8.37 3.84 -8.69
CA ASP A 25 -9.33 2.76 -8.87
C ASP A 25 -9.39 1.82 -7.65
N PRO A 26 -10.35 0.87 -7.58
CA PRO A 26 -10.45 -0.07 -6.48
C PRO A 26 -9.20 -0.93 -6.26
N ARG A 27 -8.40 -1.20 -7.30
CA ARG A 27 -7.13 -1.95 -7.18
C ARG A 27 -5.97 -1.12 -6.64
N GLY A 28 -6.15 0.19 -6.46
CA GLY A 28 -5.09 1.12 -6.05
C GLY A 28 -4.26 1.68 -7.20
N LYS A 29 -4.67 1.42 -8.45
CA LYS A 29 -4.01 2.00 -9.62
C LYS A 29 -4.41 3.46 -9.76
N TRP A 30 -3.41 4.31 -10.04
CA TRP A 30 -3.62 5.72 -10.32
C TRP A 30 -3.97 5.93 -11.79
N HIS A 31 -5.07 6.62 -12.04
CA HIS A 31 -5.56 7.04 -13.34
C HIS A 31 -5.53 8.54 -13.46
N HIS A 32 -5.57 9.07 -14.68
CA HIS A 32 -5.55 10.50 -14.91
C HIS A 32 -6.35 10.94 -16.14
N LEU A 33 -6.77 12.20 -16.12
CA LEU A 33 -7.29 12.96 -17.24
C LEU A 33 -6.54 14.29 -17.27
N THR A 34 -5.85 14.58 -18.37
CA THR A 34 -5.05 15.79 -18.53
C THR A 34 -5.81 16.85 -19.31
N MET A 35 -5.87 18.07 -18.77
CA MET A 35 -6.55 19.22 -19.34
C MET A 35 -5.56 20.32 -19.70
N VAL A 36 -5.86 21.11 -20.73
CA VAL A 36 -5.12 22.34 -21.01
C VAL A 36 -5.41 23.36 -19.91
N ALA A 37 -4.38 23.88 -19.26
CA ALA A 37 -4.56 24.79 -18.12
C ALA A 37 -5.36 26.06 -18.48
N SER A 38 -5.22 26.59 -19.68
CA SER A 38 -5.90 27.82 -20.12
C SER A 38 -7.44 27.73 -20.27
N ILE A 39 -8.00 26.52 -20.22
CA ILE A 39 -9.47 26.34 -20.27
C ILE A 39 -10.08 26.09 -18.89
N LEU A 40 -9.26 25.94 -17.85
CA LEU A 40 -9.74 25.77 -16.50
C LEU A 40 -10.04 27.11 -15.85
N GLY A 41 -11.22 27.24 -15.33
CA GLY A 41 -11.67 28.39 -14.54
C GLY A 41 -12.00 28.00 -13.09
N GLU A 42 -12.55 28.94 -12.35
CA GLU A 42 -13.00 28.69 -10.97
C GLU A 42 -14.09 27.61 -10.94
N ASP A 43 -15.03 27.62 -11.92
CA ASP A 43 -16.15 26.69 -11.98
C ASP A 43 -15.65 25.24 -12.17
N GLU A 44 -14.72 24.98 -13.09
CA GLU A 44 -14.15 23.65 -13.31
C GLU A 44 -13.39 23.13 -12.09
N LEU A 45 -12.69 24.00 -11.38
CA LEU A 45 -11.97 23.65 -10.15
C LEU A 45 -12.90 23.44 -8.95
N GLU A 46 -14.03 24.17 -8.89
CA GLU A 46 -15.00 24.05 -7.80
C GLU A 46 -16.05 22.96 -8.05
N ASP A 47 -16.58 22.84 -9.26
CA ASP A 47 -17.65 21.88 -9.58
C ASP A 47 -17.12 20.54 -10.08
N GLY A 48 -15.90 20.52 -10.62
CA GLY A 48 -15.25 19.33 -11.18
C GLY A 48 -15.60 19.11 -12.63
N LEU A 49 -15.11 17.99 -13.17
CA LEU A 49 -15.17 17.65 -14.59
C LEU A 49 -15.81 16.29 -14.80
N MET A 50 -16.70 16.20 -15.78
CA MET A 50 -17.35 14.95 -16.16
C MET A 50 -16.35 14.00 -16.82
N PHE A 51 -16.45 12.72 -16.50
CA PHE A 51 -15.68 11.65 -17.14
C PHE A 51 -16.49 10.34 -17.19
N ASP A 52 -16.01 9.38 -17.99
CA ASP A 52 -16.61 8.05 -18.12
C ASP A 52 -16.07 7.09 -17.04
N GLY A 53 -16.88 6.85 -16.00
CA GLY A 53 -16.56 5.90 -14.93
C GLY A 53 -16.77 4.44 -15.32
N SER A 54 -17.43 4.12 -16.43
CA SER A 54 -17.69 2.74 -16.85
C SER A 54 -16.44 2.02 -17.36
N SER A 55 -15.40 2.78 -17.71
CA SER A 55 -14.10 2.26 -18.11
C SER A 55 -13.25 1.78 -16.93
N ILE A 56 -13.69 2.01 -15.69
CA ILE A 56 -12.98 1.62 -14.47
C ILE A 56 -13.59 0.32 -13.90
N ALA A 57 -12.76 -0.72 -13.82
CA ALA A 57 -13.20 -2.02 -13.29
C ALA A 57 -13.72 -1.91 -11.84
N GLY A 58 -14.89 -2.49 -11.59
CA GLY A 58 -15.54 -2.45 -10.28
C GLY A 58 -16.34 -1.16 -10.01
N TRP A 59 -16.42 -0.22 -10.98
CA TRP A 59 -17.23 0.99 -10.85
C TRP A 59 -18.59 0.87 -11.55
N LYS A 60 -18.94 1.83 -12.38
CA LYS A 60 -20.26 1.94 -13.03
C LYS A 60 -20.42 1.00 -14.21
N ALA A 61 -21.67 0.67 -14.53
CA ALA A 61 -22.02 0.04 -15.80
C ALA A 61 -22.13 1.10 -16.91
N ILE A 62 -22.02 0.66 -18.16
CA ILE A 62 -22.01 1.55 -19.34
C ILE A 62 -23.26 2.43 -19.47
N ASN A 63 -24.39 1.99 -18.93
CA ASN A 63 -25.65 2.74 -18.94
C ASN A 63 -25.76 3.80 -17.82
N GLU A 64 -24.75 3.91 -16.96
CA GLU A 64 -24.65 4.88 -15.86
C GLU A 64 -23.23 5.45 -15.78
N SER A 65 -22.59 5.71 -16.93
CA SER A 65 -21.16 5.98 -17.05
C SER A 65 -20.71 7.33 -16.49
N ASP A 66 -21.60 8.31 -16.50
CA ASP A 66 -21.23 9.70 -16.18
C ASP A 66 -20.91 9.88 -14.68
N MET A 67 -19.73 10.41 -14.43
CA MET A 67 -19.22 10.71 -13.09
C MET A 67 -18.45 12.03 -13.11
N ILE A 68 -18.19 12.61 -11.93
CA ILE A 68 -17.45 13.85 -11.79
C ILE A 68 -16.12 13.58 -11.08
N LEU A 69 -14.99 14.04 -11.65
CA LEU A 69 -13.73 14.24 -10.95
C LEU A 69 -13.78 15.58 -10.24
N LYS A 70 -13.84 15.54 -8.91
CA LYS A 70 -13.86 16.71 -8.04
C LYS A 70 -12.44 17.03 -7.54
N PRO A 71 -11.79 18.11 -8.00
CA PRO A 71 -10.44 18.46 -7.58
C PRO A 71 -10.35 18.72 -6.06
N ASP A 72 -9.31 18.19 -5.42
CA ASP A 72 -8.93 18.54 -4.06
C ASP A 72 -7.86 19.63 -4.11
N LEU A 73 -8.29 20.87 -3.92
CA LEU A 73 -7.46 22.08 -4.08
C LEU A 73 -6.35 22.21 -3.01
N GLU A 74 -6.37 21.38 -1.99
CA GLU A 74 -5.29 21.28 -0.99
C GLU A 74 -4.23 20.22 -1.38
N ARG A 75 -4.48 19.44 -2.44
CA ARG A 75 -3.62 18.35 -2.90
C ARG A 75 -3.18 18.57 -4.35
N VAL A 76 -2.40 19.63 -4.54
CA VAL A 76 -1.82 20.03 -5.83
C VAL A 76 -0.30 19.95 -5.78
N TYR A 77 0.32 19.48 -6.86
CA TYR A 77 1.76 19.27 -6.96
C TYR A 77 2.24 19.61 -8.36
N VAL A 78 3.44 20.19 -8.49
CA VAL A 78 4.10 20.30 -9.81
C VAL A 78 4.71 18.95 -10.16
N ASP A 79 4.50 18.48 -11.37
CA ASP A 79 5.09 17.23 -11.86
C ASP A 79 6.53 17.46 -12.32
N PRO A 80 7.55 16.89 -11.63
CA PRO A 80 8.93 17.08 -12.00
C PRO A 80 9.37 16.25 -13.21
N PHE A 81 8.55 15.35 -13.69
CA PHE A 81 8.89 14.42 -14.79
C PHE A 81 8.28 14.79 -16.13
N SER A 82 7.33 15.71 -16.14
CA SER A 82 6.69 16.15 -17.39
C SER A 82 7.65 17.00 -18.24
N ALA A 83 7.64 16.78 -19.56
CA ALA A 83 8.44 17.56 -20.51
C ALA A 83 7.99 19.02 -20.62
N THR A 84 6.74 19.31 -20.29
CA THR A 84 6.13 20.64 -20.22
C THR A 84 5.57 20.87 -18.83
N PRO A 85 5.50 22.13 -18.34
CA PRO A 85 5.01 22.42 -17.01
C PRO A 85 3.61 21.82 -16.76
N MET A 86 3.50 20.93 -15.80
CA MET A 86 2.27 20.20 -15.47
C MET A 86 1.99 20.24 -13.98
N MET A 87 0.72 20.42 -13.63
CA MET A 87 0.24 20.36 -12.25
C MET A 87 -0.59 19.10 -12.05
N ILE A 88 -0.21 18.28 -11.08
CA ILE A 88 -0.99 17.13 -10.61
C ILE A 88 -2.01 17.62 -9.58
N VAL A 89 -3.27 17.24 -9.75
CA VAL A 89 -4.36 17.52 -8.82
C VAL A 89 -5.04 16.22 -8.43
N PHE A 90 -5.09 15.90 -7.14
CA PHE A 90 -5.87 14.77 -6.66
C PHE A 90 -7.37 15.05 -6.76
N CYS A 91 -8.13 14.06 -7.16
CA CYS A 91 -9.57 14.17 -7.28
C CYS A 91 -10.30 13.14 -6.42
N ASP A 92 -11.40 13.57 -5.82
CA ASP A 92 -12.46 12.69 -5.38
C ASP A 92 -13.37 12.37 -6.56
N VAL A 93 -14.11 11.28 -6.46
CA VAL A 93 -15.15 10.94 -7.45
C VAL A 93 -16.52 11.18 -6.85
N VAL A 94 -17.39 11.87 -7.60
CA VAL A 94 -18.69 12.34 -7.14
C VAL A 94 -19.79 11.88 -8.10
N GLU A 95 -20.96 11.54 -7.53
CA GLU A 95 -22.18 11.23 -8.26
C GLU A 95 -22.83 12.50 -8.82
N PRO A 96 -22.99 12.63 -10.15
CA PRO A 96 -23.56 13.84 -10.73
C PRO A 96 -24.97 14.16 -10.25
N SER A 97 -25.77 13.13 -9.98
CA SER A 97 -27.18 13.28 -9.61
C SER A 97 -27.41 13.77 -8.19
N THR A 98 -26.45 13.53 -7.27
CA THR A 98 -26.57 13.88 -5.84
C THR A 98 -25.53 14.86 -5.37
N GLY A 99 -24.41 14.99 -6.06
CA GLY A 99 -23.24 15.75 -5.59
C GLY A 99 -22.50 15.11 -4.43
N GLU A 100 -22.84 13.86 -4.05
CA GLU A 100 -22.22 13.13 -2.96
C GLU A 100 -21.02 12.34 -3.45
N TRP A 101 -20.11 12.00 -2.54
CA TRP A 101 -18.98 11.14 -2.82
C TRP A 101 -19.44 9.76 -3.32
N TYR A 102 -18.85 9.32 -4.43
CA TYR A 102 -19.15 8.00 -4.97
C TYR A 102 -18.79 6.89 -3.97
N ALA A 103 -19.75 6.02 -3.70
CA ALA A 103 -19.60 5.00 -2.64
C ALA A 103 -18.39 4.07 -2.88
N ARG A 104 -18.04 3.77 -4.14
CA ARG A 104 -16.95 2.87 -4.50
C ARG A 104 -15.62 3.58 -4.73
N ASP A 105 -15.55 4.92 -4.57
CA ASP A 105 -14.28 5.65 -4.65
C ASP A 105 -13.42 5.36 -3.40
N PRO A 106 -12.20 4.81 -3.59
CA PRO A 106 -11.31 4.49 -2.47
C PRO A 106 -10.93 5.69 -1.61
N ARG A 107 -10.65 6.84 -2.24
CA ARG A 107 -10.25 8.05 -1.52
C ARG A 107 -11.39 8.60 -0.66
N SER A 108 -12.60 8.57 -1.18
CA SER A 108 -13.80 8.94 -0.42
C SER A 108 -14.07 7.97 0.75
N THR A 109 -13.78 6.67 0.57
CA THR A 109 -13.87 5.67 1.65
C THR A 109 -12.90 6.01 2.79
N ALA A 110 -11.67 6.39 2.46
CA ALA A 110 -10.69 6.82 3.46
C ALA A 110 -11.15 8.08 4.22
N LYS A 111 -11.74 9.06 3.52
CA LYS A 111 -12.34 10.26 4.14
C LYS A 111 -13.51 9.90 5.07
N ARG A 112 -14.38 8.96 4.65
CA ARG A 112 -15.46 8.46 5.52
C ARG A 112 -14.92 7.77 6.76
N ALA A 113 -13.83 7.02 6.67
CA ALA A 113 -13.18 6.37 7.81
C ALA A 113 -12.64 7.38 8.84
N GLU A 114 -11.96 8.44 8.40
CA GLU A 114 -11.52 9.52 9.30
C GLU A 114 -12.70 10.24 9.96
N ASN A 115 -13.77 10.51 9.20
CA ASN A 115 -14.97 11.11 9.72
C ASN A 115 -15.69 10.21 10.74
N TYR A 116 -15.72 8.90 10.47
CA TYR A 116 -16.29 7.93 11.41
C TYR A 116 -15.51 7.90 12.72
N LEU A 117 -14.17 7.85 12.69
CA LEU A 117 -13.35 7.95 13.91
C LEU A 117 -13.75 9.16 14.76
N LYS A 118 -13.86 10.35 14.15
CA LYS A 118 -14.29 11.58 14.85
C LYS A 118 -15.68 11.44 15.44
N SER A 119 -16.62 10.85 14.71
CA SER A 119 -18.01 10.68 15.14
C SER A 119 -18.17 9.72 16.32
N THR A 120 -17.25 8.75 16.49
CA THR A 120 -17.27 7.82 17.62
C THR A 120 -16.91 8.46 18.95
N GLY A 121 -16.25 9.62 18.94
CA GLY A 121 -15.70 10.27 20.13
C GLY A 121 -14.48 9.56 20.74
N ILE A 122 -13.98 8.49 20.10
CA ILE A 122 -12.76 7.77 20.53
C ILE A 122 -11.52 8.64 20.31
N GLY A 123 -11.43 9.26 19.14
CA GLY A 123 -10.32 10.12 18.75
C GLY A 123 -10.71 11.04 17.61
N ASP A 124 -9.85 11.99 17.31
CA ASP A 124 -10.04 12.94 16.21
C ASP A 124 -9.06 12.73 15.05
N THR A 125 -7.98 12.02 15.30
CA THR A 125 -6.89 11.81 14.33
C THR A 125 -6.35 10.38 14.39
N ILE A 126 -6.21 9.77 13.23
CA ILE A 126 -5.43 8.55 13.04
C ILE A 126 -4.16 8.90 12.27
N TYR A 127 -3.00 8.58 12.80
CA TYR A 127 -1.74 8.63 12.08
C TYR A 127 -1.38 7.27 11.51
N VAL A 128 -0.92 7.29 10.26
CA VAL A 128 -0.47 6.12 9.51
C VAL A 128 0.93 6.38 8.98
N GLY A 129 1.84 5.42 9.16
CA GLY A 129 3.21 5.48 8.67
C GLY A 129 3.56 4.17 7.95
N PRO A 130 3.49 4.12 6.61
CA PRO A 130 3.85 2.93 5.85
C PRO A 130 5.36 2.85 5.61
N GLU A 131 5.88 1.63 5.57
CA GLU A 131 7.22 1.27 5.12
C GLU A 131 7.07 0.40 3.86
N ALA A 132 6.99 1.03 2.69
CA ALA A 132 6.75 0.33 1.43
C ALA A 132 8.05 -0.06 0.76
N GLU A 133 8.25 -1.36 0.59
CA GLU A 133 9.38 -1.95 -0.11
C GLU A 133 9.08 -2.16 -1.59
N PHE A 134 10.11 -2.16 -2.42
CA PHE A 134 9.98 -2.40 -3.86
C PHE A 134 11.25 -3.03 -4.45
N PHE A 135 11.13 -3.57 -5.65
CA PHE A 135 12.26 -4.06 -6.43
C PHE A 135 12.52 -3.16 -7.63
N MET A 136 13.79 -3.05 -8.04
CA MET A 136 14.20 -2.46 -9.31
C MET A 136 15.04 -3.45 -10.10
N PHE A 137 14.74 -3.60 -11.38
CA PHE A 137 15.43 -4.54 -12.27
C PHE A 137 15.96 -3.83 -13.52
N ASP A 138 17.02 -4.39 -14.12
CA ASP A 138 17.54 -3.93 -15.40
C ASP A 138 16.68 -4.40 -16.58
N ASP A 139 16.11 -5.63 -16.49
CA ASP A 139 15.28 -6.19 -17.55
C ASP A 139 14.26 -7.17 -16.97
N VAL A 140 13.02 -7.05 -17.40
CA VAL A 140 11.94 -7.99 -17.05
C VAL A 140 11.20 -8.38 -18.31
N ARG A 141 11.18 -9.69 -18.58
CA ARG A 141 10.42 -10.28 -19.69
C ARG A 141 9.47 -11.30 -19.15
N PHE A 142 8.24 -11.28 -19.62
CA PHE A 142 7.26 -12.30 -19.28
C PHE A 142 6.41 -12.65 -20.51
N GLU A 143 5.95 -13.87 -20.51
CA GLU A 143 5.05 -14.40 -21.52
C GLU A 143 3.91 -15.14 -20.83
N ASP A 144 2.67 -14.89 -21.27
CA ASP A 144 1.45 -15.56 -20.82
C ASP A 144 0.62 -15.91 -22.07
N GLY A 145 1.16 -16.82 -22.88
CA GLY A 145 0.58 -17.27 -24.14
C GLY A 145 -0.02 -18.66 -24.04
N TYR A 146 -0.73 -19.07 -25.10
CA TYR A 146 -1.43 -20.36 -25.18
C TYR A 146 -0.51 -21.58 -24.94
N ALA A 147 0.71 -21.55 -25.45
CA ALA A 147 1.65 -22.67 -25.43
C ALA A 147 2.96 -22.37 -24.69
N ALA A 148 3.10 -21.15 -24.16
CA ALA A 148 4.30 -20.73 -23.41
C ALA A 148 3.89 -19.75 -22.33
N SER A 149 4.38 -19.98 -21.11
CA SER A 149 4.22 -19.05 -20.00
C SER A 149 5.48 -19.04 -19.13
N GLY A 150 5.85 -17.87 -18.63
CA GLY A 150 6.99 -17.72 -17.76
C GLY A 150 7.49 -16.30 -17.69
N TYR A 151 8.55 -16.10 -16.92
CA TYR A 151 9.20 -14.80 -16.80
C TYR A 151 10.72 -14.96 -16.64
N ARG A 152 11.43 -13.91 -17.02
CA ARG A 152 12.86 -13.74 -16.77
C ARG A 152 13.12 -12.36 -16.22
N ILE A 153 13.86 -12.31 -15.13
CA ILE A 153 14.31 -11.09 -14.49
C ILE A 153 15.82 -11.02 -14.58
N ASP A 154 16.35 -9.83 -14.84
CA ASP A 154 17.79 -9.57 -14.91
C ASP A 154 18.14 -8.30 -14.16
N ASP A 155 19.20 -8.35 -13.36
CA ASP A 155 19.75 -7.22 -12.62
C ASP A 155 21.21 -7.49 -12.23
N VAL A 156 22.03 -6.45 -12.13
CA VAL A 156 23.45 -6.55 -11.71
C VAL A 156 23.61 -7.25 -10.36
N GLU A 157 22.63 -7.18 -9.48
CA GLU A 157 22.66 -7.76 -8.14
C GLU A 157 22.16 -9.20 -8.09
N LEU A 158 21.48 -9.71 -9.14
CA LEU A 158 20.97 -11.07 -9.12
C LEU A 158 22.10 -12.10 -9.26
N PRO A 159 22.12 -13.16 -8.44
CA PRO A 159 23.18 -14.17 -8.46
C PRO A 159 23.25 -14.97 -9.78
N THR A 160 22.17 -15.00 -10.55
CA THR A 160 22.08 -15.66 -11.85
C THR A 160 22.58 -14.82 -13.01
N ASN A 161 22.92 -13.56 -12.76
CA ASN A 161 23.32 -12.60 -13.78
C ASN A 161 24.82 -12.68 -14.06
N THR A 162 25.28 -13.74 -14.68
CA THR A 162 26.70 -13.96 -15.04
C THR A 162 26.95 -13.92 -16.53
N GLY A 163 25.92 -13.97 -17.35
CA GLY A 163 26.01 -14.09 -18.81
C GLY A 163 25.49 -12.88 -19.59
N ARG A 164 25.09 -11.80 -18.91
CA ARG A 164 24.62 -10.57 -19.55
C ARG A 164 25.77 -9.57 -19.67
N ASP A 165 25.87 -8.92 -20.82
CA ASP A 165 26.74 -7.76 -21.00
C ASP A 165 26.02 -6.50 -20.50
N TYR A 166 26.66 -5.79 -19.59
CA TYR A 166 26.31 -4.45 -19.15
C TYR A 166 27.34 -3.44 -19.68
N GLU A 167 26.95 -2.20 -19.86
CA GLU A 167 27.85 -1.14 -20.35
C GLU A 167 29.12 -1.04 -19.49
N ALA A 168 28.97 -1.07 -18.17
CA ALA A 168 30.08 -1.08 -17.22
C ALA A 168 30.69 -2.46 -16.94
N GLY A 169 30.19 -3.52 -17.60
CA GLY A 169 30.51 -4.91 -17.29
C GLY A 169 29.89 -5.43 -15.99
N ASN A 170 29.97 -6.74 -15.78
CA ASN A 170 29.53 -7.38 -14.54
C ASN A 170 30.69 -7.42 -13.54
N LEU A 171 30.71 -6.52 -12.57
CA LEU A 171 31.82 -6.35 -11.62
C LEU A 171 31.75 -7.30 -10.41
N ALA A 172 30.77 -8.22 -10.36
CA ALA A 172 30.56 -9.20 -9.30
C ALA A 172 30.28 -8.64 -7.89
N HIS A 173 30.11 -7.33 -7.74
CA HIS A 173 29.67 -6.70 -6.49
C HIS A 173 28.15 -6.88 -6.37
N ARG A 174 27.72 -7.84 -5.56
CA ARG A 174 26.30 -8.14 -5.34
C ARG A 174 26.08 -8.78 -3.98
N PRO A 175 24.90 -8.64 -3.37
CA PRO A 175 24.55 -9.36 -2.16
C PRO A 175 24.38 -10.86 -2.45
N ARG A 176 24.54 -11.69 -1.41
CA ARG A 176 24.05 -13.06 -1.45
C ARG A 176 22.53 -13.09 -1.26
N ALA A 177 21.87 -14.15 -1.68
CA ALA A 177 20.47 -14.38 -1.34
C ALA A 177 20.27 -14.21 0.17
N LYS A 178 19.27 -13.42 0.56
CA LYS A 178 18.98 -13.02 1.96
C LYS A 178 20.12 -12.28 2.67
N GLY A 179 21.04 -11.67 1.93
CA GLY A 179 22.23 -10.99 2.47
C GLY A 179 22.36 -9.53 2.08
N GLY A 180 21.30 -8.92 1.54
CA GLY A 180 21.32 -7.54 1.02
C GLY A 180 21.01 -6.43 2.03
N TYR A 181 20.81 -6.74 3.32
CA TYR A 181 20.42 -5.71 4.28
C TYR A 181 21.57 -4.79 4.66
N PHE A 182 21.46 -3.50 4.33
CA PHE A 182 22.40 -2.43 4.63
C PHE A 182 23.85 -2.58 4.10
N PRO A 183 24.11 -3.10 2.90
CA PRO A 183 25.46 -3.06 2.36
C PRO A 183 25.84 -1.62 2.00
N VAL A 184 27.13 -1.35 1.93
CA VAL A 184 27.62 -0.12 1.33
C VAL A 184 27.92 -0.33 -0.15
N ALA A 185 27.95 0.78 -0.93
CA ALA A 185 28.43 0.73 -2.32
C ALA A 185 29.87 0.15 -2.39
N PRO A 186 30.24 -0.62 -3.42
CA PRO A 186 29.49 -0.88 -4.64
C PRO A 186 28.53 -2.10 -4.58
N VAL A 187 28.43 -2.80 -3.45
CA VAL A 187 27.46 -3.92 -3.30
C VAL A 187 26.01 -3.40 -3.35
N ASP A 188 25.75 -2.27 -2.71
CA ASP A 188 24.55 -1.46 -2.94
C ASP A 188 24.70 -0.69 -4.25
N SER A 189 24.15 -1.23 -5.32
CA SER A 189 24.29 -0.65 -6.67
C SER A 189 23.36 0.53 -6.93
N ALA A 190 22.36 0.76 -6.07
CA ALA A 190 21.26 1.71 -6.31
C ALA A 190 21.19 2.87 -5.31
N VAL A 191 22.28 3.13 -4.55
CA VAL A 191 22.30 4.20 -3.55
C VAL A 191 21.96 5.57 -4.13
N ASP A 192 22.53 5.92 -5.29
CA ASP A 192 22.30 7.21 -5.94
C ASP A 192 20.88 7.30 -6.52
N ILE A 193 20.34 6.21 -7.08
CA ILE A 193 18.98 6.17 -7.61
C ILE A 193 17.95 6.41 -6.50
N ARG A 194 18.11 5.75 -5.35
CA ARG A 194 17.25 6.00 -4.19
C ARG A 194 17.42 7.39 -3.61
N ALA A 195 18.64 7.94 -3.61
CA ALA A 195 18.87 9.31 -3.17
C ALA A 195 18.13 10.32 -4.06
N GLU A 196 18.11 10.12 -5.38
CA GLU A 196 17.33 10.96 -6.31
C GLU A 196 15.82 10.79 -6.09
N MET A 197 15.32 9.57 -5.86
CA MET A 197 13.91 9.35 -5.51
C MET A 197 13.51 10.17 -4.27
N VAL A 198 14.31 10.11 -3.20
CA VAL A 198 14.05 10.86 -1.96
C VAL A 198 14.14 12.36 -2.20
N ALA A 199 15.16 12.84 -2.94
CA ALA A 199 15.31 14.26 -3.26
C ALA A 199 14.10 14.79 -4.04
N THR A 200 13.64 14.07 -5.05
CA THR A 200 12.44 14.41 -5.84
C THR A 200 11.18 14.44 -4.97
N MET A 201 11.00 13.45 -4.08
CA MET A 201 9.85 13.45 -3.16
C MET A 201 9.89 14.66 -2.21
N LEU A 202 11.06 15.01 -1.66
CA LEU A 202 11.22 16.19 -0.81
C LEU A 202 10.91 17.50 -1.57
N GLU A 203 11.33 17.59 -2.82
CA GLU A 203 11.03 18.73 -3.71
C GLU A 203 9.53 18.85 -3.99
N MET A 204 8.83 17.71 -4.14
CA MET A 204 7.36 17.66 -4.23
C MET A 204 6.65 17.89 -2.89
N GLY A 205 7.37 18.10 -1.79
CA GLY A 205 6.79 18.32 -0.46
C GLY A 205 6.40 17.06 0.32
N LEU A 206 6.85 15.87 -0.11
CA LEU A 206 6.66 14.64 0.65
C LEU A 206 7.77 14.51 1.70
N PRO A 207 7.46 14.39 2.99
CA PRO A 207 8.47 14.26 4.04
C PRO A 207 9.06 12.85 4.05
N CYS A 208 10.25 12.70 3.48
CA CYS A 208 11.05 11.49 3.50
C CYS A 208 12.27 11.70 4.41
N ASP A 209 12.74 10.66 5.08
CA ASP A 209 13.80 10.77 6.09
C ASP A 209 15.02 9.86 5.84
N LYS A 210 14.89 8.79 5.07
CA LYS A 210 15.93 7.79 4.85
C LYS A 210 15.69 6.95 3.60
N HIS A 211 16.71 6.22 3.18
CA HIS A 211 16.58 5.11 2.23
C HIS A 211 17.63 4.05 2.52
N HIS A 212 17.36 2.82 2.16
CA HIS A 212 18.31 1.72 2.28
C HIS A 212 18.04 0.59 1.30
N HIS A 213 19.03 -0.28 1.15
CA HIS A 213 18.90 -1.55 0.47
C HIS A 213 18.26 -2.57 1.42
N GLU A 214 17.32 -3.34 0.93
CA GLU A 214 16.62 -4.39 1.66
C GLU A 214 17.31 -5.74 1.58
N VAL A 215 16.70 -6.77 2.19
CA VAL A 215 17.30 -8.10 2.39
C VAL A 215 17.52 -8.84 1.08
N ALA A 216 16.57 -8.77 0.14
CA ALA A 216 16.72 -9.42 -1.16
C ALA A 216 17.60 -8.62 -2.12
N ALA A 217 18.24 -9.29 -3.07
CA ALA A 217 18.91 -8.64 -4.18
C ALA A 217 17.92 -7.76 -4.96
N ALA A 218 18.36 -6.57 -5.35
CA ALA A 218 17.55 -5.57 -6.07
C ALA A 218 16.31 -5.05 -5.32
N GLN A 219 16.27 -5.20 -4.00
CA GLN A 219 15.18 -4.76 -3.13
C GLN A 219 15.53 -3.51 -2.33
N HIS A 220 14.60 -2.57 -2.23
CA HIS A 220 14.83 -1.23 -1.69
C HIS A 220 13.65 -0.77 -0.85
N GLU A 221 13.93 0.19 0.07
CA GLU A 221 12.95 0.91 0.85
C GLU A 221 13.34 2.39 0.97
N LEU A 222 12.32 3.26 0.93
CA LEU A 222 12.45 4.69 1.23
C LEU A 222 11.55 5.02 2.43
N GLY A 223 12.10 5.66 3.44
CA GLY A 223 11.36 6.07 4.63
C GLY A 223 10.49 7.31 4.34
N MET A 224 9.20 7.17 4.53
CA MET A 224 8.24 8.27 4.47
C MET A 224 7.72 8.58 5.87
N THR A 225 7.73 9.86 6.28
CA THR A 225 7.20 10.28 7.57
C THR A 225 5.67 10.08 7.61
N PHE A 226 5.18 9.62 8.75
CA PHE A 226 3.75 9.42 8.97
C PHE A 226 2.91 10.70 8.79
N GLY A 227 1.65 10.53 8.42
CA GLY A 227 0.65 11.58 8.28
C GLY A 227 -0.73 11.07 8.70
N THR A 228 -1.79 11.85 8.46
CA THR A 228 -3.16 11.37 8.61
C THR A 228 -3.48 10.31 7.56
N LEU A 229 -4.56 9.57 7.72
CA LEU A 229 -4.87 8.41 6.88
C LEU A 229 -4.98 8.79 5.39
N VAL A 230 -5.80 9.78 5.06
CA VAL A 230 -6.00 10.23 3.68
C VAL A 230 -4.71 10.84 3.12
N GLU A 231 -4.06 11.71 3.89
CA GLU A 231 -2.80 12.34 3.49
C GLU A 231 -1.70 11.32 3.19
N THR A 232 -1.58 10.29 4.02
CA THR A 232 -0.58 9.23 3.82
C THR A 232 -0.91 8.35 2.61
N ALA A 233 -2.19 8.09 2.36
CA ALA A 233 -2.62 7.37 1.16
C ALA A 233 -2.34 8.17 -0.13
N ASP A 234 -2.60 9.47 -0.13
CA ASP A 234 -2.23 10.38 -1.23
C ASP A 234 -0.72 10.37 -1.46
N ARG A 235 0.08 10.52 -0.40
CA ARG A 235 1.56 10.46 -0.47
C ARG A 235 2.06 9.12 -1.01
N MET A 236 1.40 8.01 -0.68
CA MET A 236 1.78 6.69 -1.19
C MET A 236 1.58 6.58 -2.71
N GLN A 237 0.59 7.24 -3.28
CA GLN A 237 0.42 7.30 -4.73
C GLN A 237 1.57 8.08 -5.40
N ILE A 238 1.96 9.22 -4.83
CA ILE A 238 3.12 9.99 -5.31
C ILE A 238 4.42 9.18 -5.13
N TYR A 239 4.59 8.52 -3.99
CA TYR A 239 5.73 7.64 -3.72
C TYR A 239 5.91 6.60 -4.84
N LYS A 240 4.86 5.86 -5.17
CA LYS A 240 4.90 4.86 -6.24
C LYS A 240 5.21 5.49 -7.60
N TYR A 241 4.60 6.64 -7.89
CA TYR A 241 4.84 7.39 -9.12
C TYR A 241 6.32 7.80 -9.26
N VAL A 242 6.90 8.42 -8.24
CA VAL A 242 8.30 8.86 -8.24
C VAL A 242 9.25 7.67 -8.37
N VAL A 243 9.01 6.57 -7.64
CA VAL A 243 9.82 5.35 -7.75
C VAL A 243 9.84 4.83 -9.18
N HIS A 244 8.68 4.73 -9.85
CA HIS A 244 8.59 4.28 -11.23
C HIS A 244 9.29 5.23 -12.20
N GLN A 245 9.09 6.53 -12.06
CA GLN A 245 9.65 7.55 -12.96
C GLN A 245 11.16 7.66 -12.85
N VAL A 246 11.70 7.71 -11.63
CA VAL A 246 13.15 7.78 -11.43
C VAL A 246 13.80 6.47 -11.90
N ALA A 247 13.25 5.30 -11.56
CA ALA A 247 13.78 4.03 -12.08
C ALA A 247 13.82 4.03 -13.62
N HIS A 248 12.75 4.49 -14.26
CA HIS A 248 12.68 4.60 -15.73
C HIS A 248 13.76 5.55 -16.29
N ALA A 249 14.01 6.70 -15.66
CA ALA A 249 15.06 7.64 -16.08
C ALA A 249 16.46 7.02 -16.03
N TYR A 250 16.71 6.07 -15.13
CA TYR A 250 17.94 5.29 -15.04
C TYR A 250 17.99 4.06 -15.95
N GLY A 251 16.98 3.85 -16.80
CA GLY A 251 16.89 2.67 -17.67
C GLY A 251 16.56 1.37 -16.92
N LYS A 252 16.04 1.48 -15.70
CA LYS A 252 15.56 0.36 -14.88
C LYS A 252 14.02 0.32 -14.84
N THR A 253 13.49 -0.77 -14.36
CA THR A 253 12.06 -0.91 -14.09
C THR A 253 11.82 -1.26 -12.64
N ALA A 254 10.87 -0.58 -11.98
CA ALA A 254 10.49 -0.84 -10.60
C ALA A 254 9.20 -1.64 -10.52
N THR A 255 9.04 -2.44 -9.45
CA THR A 255 7.80 -3.14 -9.14
C THR A 255 7.53 -3.20 -7.65
N PHE A 256 6.26 -3.04 -7.30
CA PHE A 256 5.74 -3.25 -5.94
C PHE A 256 5.15 -4.66 -5.74
N MET A 257 5.38 -5.59 -6.67
CA MET A 257 4.98 -6.98 -6.48
C MET A 257 5.50 -7.53 -5.16
N PRO A 258 4.66 -8.19 -4.34
CA PRO A 258 5.07 -8.70 -3.04
C PRO A 258 6.14 -9.79 -3.12
N LYS A 259 6.17 -10.59 -4.20
CA LYS A 259 7.13 -11.68 -4.37
C LYS A 259 7.54 -11.85 -5.84
N PRO A 260 8.37 -10.97 -6.40
CA PRO A 260 8.83 -11.10 -7.78
C PRO A 260 9.98 -12.11 -7.94
N VAL A 261 10.81 -12.31 -6.90
CA VAL A 261 11.99 -13.17 -6.91
C VAL A 261 11.74 -14.43 -6.09
N LYS A 262 11.98 -15.61 -6.70
CA LYS A 262 11.90 -16.91 -6.02
C LYS A 262 13.06 -17.07 -5.02
N ASP A 263 12.79 -17.71 -3.88
CA ASP A 263 13.78 -18.11 -2.86
C ASP A 263 14.56 -16.97 -2.20
N ASP A 264 14.08 -15.71 -2.34
CA ASP A 264 14.58 -14.56 -1.60
C ASP A 264 13.43 -13.85 -0.85
N ASN A 265 13.69 -12.79 -0.09
CA ASN A 265 12.66 -12.05 0.62
C ASN A 265 11.69 -11.35 -0.36
N GLY A 266 10.46 -11.10 0.11
CA GLY A 266 9.45 -10.33 -0.63
C GLY A 266 9.25 -8.94 -0.04
N SER A 267 8.52 -8.09 -0.76
CA SER A 267 8.22 -6.70 -0.37
C SER A 267 6.98 -6.59 0.48
N GLY A 268 7.12 -5.97 1.65
CA GLY A 268 6.04 -5.57 2.54
C GLY A 268 5.63 -4.11 2.37
N MET A 269 4.57 -3.75 3.07
CA MET A 269 4.22 -2.38 3.41
C MET A 269 3.82 -2.38 4.89
N HIS A 270 4.82 -2.48 5.75
CA HIS A 270 4.57 -2.45 7.19
C HIS A 270 3.88 -1.16 7.55
N THR A 271 2.76 -1.24 8.26
CA THR A 271 1.90 -0.09 8.49
C THR A 271 1.85 0.24 9.98
N HIS A 272 2.47 1.35 10.36
CA HIS A 272 2.39 1.91 11.71
C HIS A 272 1.10 2.69 11.88
N MET A 273 0.41 2.48 13.01
CA MET A 273 -0.84 3.19 13.32
C MET A 273 -0.90 3.67 14.76
N SER A 274 -1.48 4.86 14.97
CA SER A 274 -1.78 5.39 16.31
C SER A 274 -2.96 6.36 16.26
N ILE A 275 -3.87 6.27 17.26
CA ILE A 275 -5.01 7.19 17.41
C ILE A 275 -4.68 8.30 18.40
N TRP A 276 -5.10 9.53 18.09
CA TRP A 276 -4.90 10.71 18.89
C TRP A 276 -6.21 11.47 19.10
N ASN A 277 -6.25 12.29 20.16
CA ASN A 277 -7.38 13.19 20.44
C ASN A 277 -6.85 14.50 21.03
N GLY A 278 -7.18 15.64 20.40
CA GLY A 278 -6.73 16.94 20.83
C GLY A 278 -5.19 17.06 20.93
N GLY A 279 -4.46 16.43 20.02
CA GLY A 279 -2.99 16.40 19.99
C GLY A 279 -2.34 15.50 21.05
N LYS A 280 -3.11 14.64 21.73
CA LYS A 280 -2.62 13.67 22.73
C LYS A 280 -2.69 12.24 22.18
N PRO A 281 -1.61 11.45 22.33
CA PRO A 281 -1.60 10.05 21.90
C PRO A 281 -2.46 9.19 22.82
N LEU A 282 -3.33 8.36 22.26
CA LEU A 282 -4.23 7.50 23.04
C LEU A 282 -3.69 6.09 23.24
N PHE A 283 -2.62 5.72 22.53
CA PHE A 283 -2.01 4.40 22.63
C PHE A 283 -0.98 4.29 23.76
N ALA A 284 -0.57 5.42 24.35
CA ALA A 284 0.29 5.44 25.51
C ALA A 284 -0.47 5.10 26.81
N GLY A 285 0.14 4.30 27.68
CA GLY A 285 -0.45 3.89 28.97
C GLY A 285 0.56 3.20 29.88
N ASN A 286 0.05 2.51 30.88
CA ASN A 286 0.86 1.82 31.90
C ASN A 286 0.86 0.28 31.73
N GLY A 287 0.24 -0.25 30.68
CA GLY A 287 0.17 -1.67 30.41
C GLY A 287 1.44 -2.21 29.72
N TYR A 288 1.30 -3.38 29.10
CA TYR A 288 2.38 -4.06 28.38
C TYR A 288 3.08 -3.12 27.39
N ALA A 289 4.40 -3.08 27.40
CA ALA A 289 5.25 -2.21 26.59
C ALA A 289 4.93 -0.69 26.70
N GLY A 290 4.23 -0.26 27.76
CA GLY A 290 3.79 1.11 27.94
C GLY A 290 2.59 1.49 27.08
N LEU A 291 1.76 0.53 26.72
CA LEU A 291 0.52 0.72 25.97
C LEU A 291 -0.67 0.93 26.89
N SER A 292 -1.70 1.60 26.34
CA SER A 292 -3.03 1.69 26.94
C SER A 292 -3.87 0.47 26.59
N ASP A 293 -4.94 0.23 27.36
CA ASP A 293 -5.95 -0.78 27.02
C ASP A 293 -6.59 -0.51 25.65
N MET A 294 -6.73 0.76 25.29
CA MET A 294 -7.24 1.15 23.97
C MET A 294 -6.35 0.62 22.82
N CYS A 295 -5.03 0.71 22.97
CA CYS A 295 -4.10 0.16 21.99
C CYS A 295 -4.21 -1.37 21.91
N LEU A 296 -4.29 -2.04 23.08
CA LEU A 296 -4.48 -3.51 23.10
C LEU A 296 -5.80 -3.91 22.43
N HIS A 297 -6.88 -3.22 22.71
CA HIS A 297 -8.18 -3.46 22.05
C HIS A 297 -8.11 -3.20 20.54
N PHE A 298 -7.38 -2.16 20.10
CA PHE A 298 -7.15 -1.89 18.67
C PHE A 298 -6.43 -3.07 18.00
N ILE A 299 -5.35 -3.57 18.62
CA ILE A 299 -4.63 -4.77 18.16
C ILE A 299 -5.57 -5.98 18.13
N GLY A 300 -6.38 -6.17 19.18
CA GLY A 300 -7.36 -7.26 19.28
C GLY A 300 -8.38 -7.25 18.14
N GLY A 301 -8.88 -6.07 17.77
CA GLY A 301 -9.77 -5.91 16.62
C GLY A 301 -9.11 -6.28 15.31
N VAL A 302 -7.89 -5.80 15.06
CA VAL A 302 -7.14 -6.12 13.84
C VAL A 302 -6.82 -7.61 13.76
N ILE A 303 -6.41 -8.25 14.85
CA ILE A 303 -6.15 -9.71 14.88
C ILE A 303 -7.43 -10.50 14.62
N LYS A 304 -8.56 -10.11 15.24
CA LYS A 304 -9.87 -10.76 15.05
C LYS A 304 -10.28 -10.78 13.59
N HIS A 305 -10.14 -9.65 12.91
CA HIS A 305 -10.57 -9.45 11.52
C HIS A 305 -9.45 -9.66 10.49
N ALA A 306 -8.26 -10.13 10.90
CA ALA A 306 -7.07 -10.18 10.05
C ALA A 306 -7.27 -10.95 8.75
N LYS A 307 -8.02 -12.07 8.76
CA LYS A 307 -8.29 -12.84 7.54
C LYS A 307 -9.18 -12.06 6.55
N ALA A 308 -10.20 -11.37 7.01
CA ALA A 308 -11.01 -10.49 6.17
C ALA A 308 -10.20 -9.29 5.67
N LEU A 309 -9.36 -8.71 6.54
CA LEU A 309 -8.45 -7.62 6.18
C LEU A 309 -7.47 -8.01 5.09
N ASN A 310 -7.05 -9.28 4.99
CA ASN A 310 -6.12 -9.72 3.96
C ASN A 310 -6.63 -9.46 2.54
N ALA A 311 -7.92 -9.37 2.29
CA ALA A 311 -8.45 -8.96 1.00
C ALA A 311 -8.07 -7.52 0.62
N PHE A 312 -7.84 -6.62 1.60
CA PHE A 312 -7.41 -5.24 1.39
C PHE A 312 -5.92 -5.04 1.60
N THR A 313 -5.31 -5.76 2.53
CA THR A 313 -3.89 -5.62 2.89
C THR A 313 -2.96 -6.42 1.98
N ASN A 314 -3.48 -7.50 1.38
CA ASN A 314 -2.75 -8.47 0.56
C ASN A 314 -3.61 -8.89 -0.65
N PRO A 315 -3.94 -7.95 -1.57
CA PRO A 315 -5.02 -8.12 -2.52
C PRO A 315 -4.64 -8.89 -3.79
N THR A 316 -3.49 -9.56 -3.83
CA THR A 316 -3.05 -10.27 -5.03
C THR A 316 -2.74 -11.74 -4.76
N THR A 317 -2.83 -12.59 -5.78
CA THR A 317 -2.38 -13.98 -5.69
C THR A 317 -0.87 -14.07 -5.38
N ASN A 318 -0.10 -13.05 -5.77
CA ASN A 318 1.34 -12.96 -5.48
C ASN A 318 1.62 -12.59 -4.01
N SER A 319 0.71 -11.90 -3.32
CA SER A 319 0.81 -11.56 -1.89
C SER A 319 1.06 -12.82 -1.03
N TYR A 320 0.39 -13.92 -1.34
CA TYR A 320 0.48 -15.17 -0.59
C TYR A 320 1.71 -16.01 -0.93
N LYS A 321 2.50 -15.60 -1.92
CA LYS A 321 3.85 -16.12 -2.16
C LYS A 321 4.88 -15.44 -1.26
N ARG A 322 4.59 -14.22 -0.76
CA ARG A 322 5.34 -13.53 0.28
C ARG A 322 4.97 -14.04 1.67
N LEU A 323 3.67 -14.19 1.96
CA LEU A 323 3.15 -14.60 3.27
C LEU A 323 3.38 -16.10 3.53
N VAL A 324 4.64 -16.51 3.55
CA VAL A 324 5.06 -17.89 3.84
C VAL A 324 6.11 -17.88 4.94
N PRO A 325 6.15 -18.90 5.83
CA PRO A 325 7.17 -18.99 6.86
C PRO A 325 8.60 -19.01 6.30
N GLY A 326 9.55 -18.37 7.00
CA GLY A 326 10.98 -18.45 6.68
C GLY A 326 11.53 -17.35 5.76
N PHE A 327 10.71 -16.37 5.33
CA PHE A 327 11.13 -15.24 4.49
C PHE A 327 10.85 -13.87 5.16
N GLU A 328 10.98 -13.81 6.47
CA GLU A 328 10.72 -12.62 7.30
C GLU A 328 9.30 -12.04 7.14
N ALA A 329 8.40 -12.78 6.52
CA ALA A 329 7.01 -12.43 6.43
C ALA A 329 6.26 -12.95 7.67
N PRO A 330 5.65 -12.09 8.47
CA PRO A 330 4.96 -12.48 9.69
C PRO A 330 3.59 -13.07 9.35
N VAL A 331 3.48 -14.38 9.39
CA VAL A 331 2.23 -15.11 9.12
C VAL A 331 1.41 -15.37 10.40
N LEU A 332 2.05 -15.34 11.57
CA LEU A 332 1.42 -15.63 12.85
C LEU A 332 0.76 -14.38 13.43
N LEU A 333 -0.54 -14.45 13.68
CA LEU A 333 -1.34 -13.37 14.25
C LEU A 333 -1.12 -13.27 15.77
N ALA A 334 0.03 -12.73 16.12
CA ALA A 334 0.45 -12.48 17.48
C ALA A 334 0.95 -11.03 17.60
N TYR A 335 0.96 -10.51 18.84
CA TYR A 335 1.60 -9.23 19.14
C TYR A 335 2.77 -9.38 20.10
N SER A 336 3.79 -8.55 19.94
CA SER A 336 4.97 -8.55 20.81
C SER A 336 5.75 -7.24 20.74
N ALA A 337 6.40 -6.88 21.85
CA ALA A 337 7.29 -5.74 21.90
C ALA A 337 8.65 -6.07 21.26
N ARG A 338 9.09 -5.21 20.33
CA ARG A 338 10.40 -5.28 19.66
C ARG A 338 10.70 -6.57 18.89
N ASN A 339 9.72 -7.45 18.75
CA ASN A 339 9.88 -8.76 18.10
C ASN A 339 9.41 -8.69 16.65
N ARG A 340 10.32 -8.83 15.69
CA ARG A 340 10.02 -8.78 14.25
C ARG A 340 9.36 -10.04 13.70
N SER A 341 9.29 -11.13 14.47
CA SER A 341 8.59 -12.36 14.06
C SER A 341 7.06 -12.29 14.28
N ALA A 342 6.57 -11.32 15.07
CA ALA A 342 5.16 -11.10 15.30
C ALA A 342 4.54 -10.24 14.18
N SER A 343 3.30 -10.54 13.77
CA SER A 343 2.57 -9.77 12.77
C SER A 343 2.13 -8.39 13.28
N CYS A 344 1.96 -8.24 14.61
CA CYS A 344 1.68 -6.99 15.29
C CYS A 344 2.86 -6.65 16.21
N ARG A 345 3.77 -5.85 15.72
CA ARG A 345 4.96 -5.44 16.48
C ARG A 345 4.71 -4.11 17.18
N ILE A 346 5.18 -3.99 18.43
CA ILE A 346 5.20 -2.73 19.17
C ILE A 346 6.64 -2.22 19.14
N PRO A 347 6.96 -1.21 18.30
CA PRO A 347 8.31 -0.68 18.22
C PRO A 347 8.73 -0.03 19.53
N TYR A 348 10.04 -0.13 19.86
CA TYR A 348 10.57 0.66 20.95
C TYR A 348 10.48 2.15 20.65
N GLY A 349 10.00 2.93 21.60
CA GLY A 349 9.95 4.38 21.50
C GLY A 349 9.99 5.01 22.89
N SER A 350 10.85 6.02 23.05
CA SER A 350 10.93 6.82 24.27
C SER A 350 9.83 7.89 24.27
N GLY A 351 8.99 7.85 25.30
CA GLY A 351 7.89 8.80 25.49
C GLY A 351 6.55 8.38 24.87
N GLU A 352 5.51 9.07 25.33
CA GLU A 352 4.12 8.76 25.01
C GLU A 352 3.80 8.92 23.52
N LYS A 353 4.33 9.96 22.88
CA LYS A 353 4.08 10.27 21.45
C LYS A 353 4.65 9.23 20.49
N ALA A 354 5.59 8.40 20.95
CA ALA A 354 6.17 7.34 20.12
C ALA A 354 5.38 6.02 20.16
N LYS A 355 4.33 5.92 21.00
CA LYS A 355 3.55 4.69 21.14
C LYS A 355 2.64 4.48 19.95
N ARG A 356 2.86 3.37 19.26
CA ARG A 356 2.16 2.93 18.07
C ARG A 356 2.24 1.42 17.93
N VAL A 357 1.43 0.86 17.07
CA VAL A 357 1.53 -0.54 16.62
C VAL A 357 1.95 -0.59 15.16
N GLU A 358 2.79 -1.53 14.80
CA GLU A 358 3.22 -1.85 13.45
C GLU A 358 2.57 -3.16 13.02
N PHE A 359 1.75 -3.12 11.98
CA PHE A 359 1.19 -4.30 11.33
C PHE A 359 2.09 -4.66 10.14
N ARG A 360 2.63 -5.89 10.14
CA ARG A 360 3.68 -6.29 9.23
C ARG A 360 3.22 -7.16 8.07
N PHE A 361 1.97 -7.62 8.07
CA PHE A 361 1.43 -8.45 7.00
C PHE A 361 1.02 -7.68 5.73
N PRO A 362 0.63 -6.40 5.75
CA PRO A 362 0.30 -5.69 4.52
C PRO A 362 1.46 -5.67 3.52
N ASP A 363 1.15 -5.59 2.24
CA ASP A 363 2.12 -5.42 1.17
C ASP A 363 1.81 -4.20 0.27
N ALA A 364 2.79 -3.82 -0.53
CA ALA A 364 2.74 -2.59 -1.30
C ALA A 364 1.79 -2.64 -2.53
N MET A 365 1.19 -3.80 -2.85
CA MET A 365 0.12 -3.88 -3.84
C MET A 365 -1.25 -3.50 -3.29
N ALA A 366 -1.37 -3.34 -1.97
CA ALA A 366 -2.59 -2.83 -1.36
C ALA A 366 -2.96 -1.44 -1.90
N ASN A 367 -4.27 -1.25 -2.11
CA ASN A 367 -4.82 0.09 -2.29
C ASN A 367 -4.67 0.84 -0.96
N PRO A 368 -3.86 1.91 -0.85
CA PRO A 368 -3.55 2.51 0.43
C PRO A 368 -4.79 3.08 1.13
N TYR A 369 -5.73 3.63 0.38
CA TYR A 369 -6.97 4.19 0.94
C TYR A 369 -7.83 3.11 1.59
N LEU A 370 -8.10 2.02 0.85
CA LEU A 370 -8.94 0.91 1.36
C LEU A 370 -8.22 0.12 2.46
N CYS A 371 -6.92 -0.11 2.31
CA CYS A 371 -6.11 -0.82 3.28
C CYS A 371 -6.13 -0.11 4.65
N TYR A 372 -5.79 1.18 4.68
CA TYR A 372 -5.72 1.92 5.94
C TYR A 372 -7.10 2.13 6.55
N ALA A 373 -8.13 2.38 5.72
CA ALA A 373 -9.51 2.50 6.19
C ALA A 373 -10.00 1.20 6.82
N ALA A 374 -9.80 0.06 6.16
CA ALA A 374 -10.23 -1.25 6.68
C ALA A 374 -9.51 -1.60 8.01
N MET A 375 -8.19 -1.34 8.09
CA MET A 375 -7.43 -1.55 9.32
C MET A 375 -7.91 -0.64 10.47
N LEU A 376 -8.23 0.63 10.19
CA LEU A 376 -8.83 1.52 11.18
C LEU A 376 -10.17 1.00 11.66
N MET A 377 -11.05 0.57 10.74
CA MET A 377 -12.38 0.04 11.09
C MET A 377 -12.30 -1.22 11.97
N ALA A 378 -11.38 -2.13 11.66
CA ALA A 378 -11.11 -3.30 12.49
C ALA A 378 -10.62 -2.93 13.90
N GLY A 379 -9.70 -1.98 13.98
CA GLY A 379 -9.19 -1.47 15.25
C GLY A 379 -10.28 -0.77 16.08
N LEU A 380 -11.16 0.00 15.45
CA LEU A 380 -12.30 0.65 16.11
C LEU A 380 -13.32 -0.38 16.61
N ASP A 381 -13.59 -1.46 15.84
CA ASP A 381 -14.42 -2.57 16.34
C ASP A 381 -13.80 -3.19 17.60
N GLY A 382 -12.50 -3.37 17.60
CA GLY A 382 -11.76 -3.86 18.76
C GLY A 382 -11.91 -2.96 20.00
N ILE A 383 -11.78 -1.66 19.84
CA ILE A 383 -11.93 -0.68 20.93
C ILE A 383 -13.39 -0.66 21.45
N GLN A 384 -14.37 -0.55 20.54
CA GLN A 384 -15.77 -0.45 20.88
C GLN A 384 -16.29 -1.72 21.61
N ASN A 385 -15.82 -2.89 21.21
CA ASN A 385 -16.20 -4.17 21.80
C ASN A 385 -15.21 -4.69 22.85
N LYS A 386 -14.17 -3.92 23.19
CA LYS A 386 -13.11 -4.28 24.16
C LYS A 386 -12.48 -5.65 23.86
N ILE A 387 -12.14 -5.89 22.61
CA ILE A 387 -11.55 -7.15 22.15
C ILE A 387 -10.07 -7.16 22.55
N HIS A 388 -9.72 -8.01 23.51
CA HIS A 388 -8.34 -8.17 23.94
C HIS A 388 -7.60 -9.15 23.01
N PRO A 389 -6.34 -8.87 22.60
CA PRO A 389 -5.59 -9.71 21.65
C PRO A 389 -5.01 -11.01 22.26
N GLY A 390 -5.30 -11.31 23.53
CA GLY A 390 -4.66 -12.40 24.26
C GLY A 390 -3.35 -11.99 24.93
N GLU A 391 -2.51 -12.96 25.25
CA GLU A 391 -1.18 -12.71 25.84
C GLU A 391 -0.15 -12.35 24.77
N ALA A 392 0.78 -11.45 25.13
CA ALA A 392 1.89 -11.10 24.25
C ALA A 392 2.85 -12.30 24.06
N MET A 393 3.31 -12.49 22.84
CA MET A 393 4.23 -13.59 22.50
C MET A 393 5.67 -13.08 22.32
N ASP A 394 6.40 -12.98 23.43
CA ASP A 394 7.79 -12.46 23.47
C ASP A 394 8.85 -13.54 23.17
N LYS A 395 8.48 -14.54 22.35
CA LYS A 395 9.35 -15.61 21.86
C LYS A 395 9.73 -15.38 20.40
N ASN A 396 10.80 -16.02 19.92
CA ASN A 396 11.03 -16.12 18.48
C ASN A 396 9.97 -17.05 17.87
N LEU A 397 9.01 -16.49 17.17
CA LEU A 397 7.88 -17.24 16.63
C LEU A 397 8.30 -18.20 15.50
N TYR A 398 9.46 -18.00 14.87
CA TYR A 398 9.99 -18.92 13.85
C TYR A 398 10.50 -20.23 14.44
N ASP A 399 10.83 -20.25 15.74
CA ASP A 399 11.40 -21.40 16.45
C ASP A 399 10.37 -22.09 17.38
N LEU A 400 9.07 -21.79 17.25
CA LEU A 400 8.04 -22.40 18.06
C LEU A 400 7.94 -23.92 17.83
N PRO A 401 7.77 -24.73 18.89
CA PRO A 401 7.43 -26.12 18.75
C PRO A 401 6.15 -26.32 17.93
N PRO A 402 6.04 -27.38 17.10
CA PRO A 402 4.86 -27.60 16.24
C PRO A 402 3.51 -27.58 16.98
N ALA A 403 3.47 -28.06 18.23
CA ALA A 403 2.25 -28.04 19.04
C ALA A 403 1.84 -26.62 19.45
N GLU A 404 2.78 -25.75 19.82
CA GLU A 404 2.52 -24.35 20.14
C GLU A 404 2.19 -23.55 18.86
N LEU A 405 2.89 -23.85 17.76
CA LEU A 405 2.66 -23.20 16.47
C LEU A 405 1.24 -23.43 15.94
N ALA A 406 0.70 -24.64 16.13
CA ALA A 406 -0.64 -25.00 15.67
C ALA A 406 -1.78 -24.25 16.41
N GLU A 407 -1.50 -23.69 17.60
CA GLU A 407 -2.46 -22.92 18.39
C GLU A 407 -2.48 -21.41 18.04
N VAL A 408 -1.44 -20.92 17.33
CA VAL A 408 -1.38 -19.50 16.95
C VAL A 408 -2.14 -19.26 15.66
N PRO A 409 -3.14 -18.37 15.64
CA PRO A 409 -3.87 -18.06 14.41
C PRO A 409 -2.93 -17.46 13.36
N THR A 410 -3.24 -17.70 12.09
CA THR A 410 -2.45 -17.23 10.95
C THR A 410 -3.24 -16.28 10.06
N VAL A 411 -2.53 -15.45 9.30
CA VAL A 411 -3.09 -14.77 8.13
C VAL A 411 -3.52 -15.80 7.08
N CYS A 412 -4.26 -15.37 6.07
CA CYS A 412 -4.70 -16.26 4.98
C CYS A 412 -3.50 -16.84 4.22
N GLY A 413 -3.67 -18.05 3.69
CA GLY A 413 -2.71 -18.72 2.83
C GLY A 413 -2.95 -18.51 1.33
N SER A 414 -4.06 -17.87 0.95
CA SER A 414 -4.41 -17.60 -0.44
C SER A 414 -5.35 -16.38 -0.56
N LEU A 415 -5.40 -15.78 -1.75
CA LEU A 415 -6.36 -14.71 -2.03
C LEU A 415 -7.81 -15.25 -1.95
N ARG A 416 -8.04 -16.50 -2.36
CA ARG A 416 -9.34 -17.17 -2.21
C ARG A 416 -9.79 -17.14 -0.75
N GLU A 417 -8.96 -17.63 0.17
CA GLU A 417 -9.28 -17.64 1.61
C GLU A 417 -9.57 -16.23 2.15
N ALA A 418 -8.83 -15.22 1.67
CA ALA A 418 -9.06 -13.84 2.08
C ALA A 418 -10.42 -13.30 1.62
N LEU A 419 -10.81 -13.58 0.38
CA LEU A 419 -12.11 -13.18 -0.17
C LEU A 419 -13.26 -13.90 0.53
N GLU A 420 -13.16 -15.22 0.73
CA GLU A 420 -14.15 -16.00 1.50
C GLU A 420 -14.27 -15.49 2.95
N SER A 421 -13.14 -15.11 3.56
CA SER A 421 -13.14 -14.52 4.91
C SER A 421 -13.80 -13.15 4.95
N LEU A 422 -13.58 -12.30 3.94
CA LEU A 422 -14.23 -10.99 3.84
C LEU A 422 -15.74 -11.12 3.60
N GLU A 423 -16.17 -12.09 2.79
CA GLU A 423 -17.60 -12.38 2.59
C GLU A 423 -18.29 -12.80 3.90
N ALA A 424 -17.59 -13.53 4.75
CA ALA A 424 -18.09 -14.02 6.04
C ALA A 424 -17.98 -12.99 7.18
N ASP A 425 -17.05 -12.04 7.10
CA ASP A 425 -16.72 -11.09 8.18
C ASP A 425 -16.47 -9.69 7.62
N HIS A 426 -17.53 -8.93 7.37
CA HIS A 426 -17.45 -7.55 6.85
C HIS A 426 -18.32 -6.55 7.61
N ASP A 427 -19.13 -6.95 8.58
CA ASP A 427 -20.03 -6.06 9.31
C ASP A 427 -19.30 -4.89 9.97
N PHE A 428 -18.06 -5.10 10.43
CA PHE A 428 -17.26 -4.06 11.05
C PHE A 428 -16.92 -2.94 10.08
N LEU A 429 -16.82 -3.21 8.78
CA LEU A 429 -16.54 -2.23 7.72
C LEU A 429 -17.73 -1.34 7.41
N LEU A 430 -18.96 -1.85 7.61
CA LEU A 430 -20.19 -1.15 7.27
C LEU A 430 -20.58 -0.09 8.31
N LYS A 431 -19.95 -0.08 9.49
CA LYS A 431 -20.23 0.89 10.54
C LYS A 431 -19.98 2.31 10.06
N GLY A 432 -20.95 3.19 10.32
CA GLY A 432 -20.86 4.61 9.94
C GLY A 432 -20.82 4.84 8.43
N ASP A 433 -21.30 3.89 7.64
CA ASP A 433 -21.34 3.94 6.18
C ASP A 433 -19.96 4.18 5.56
N VAL A 434 -18.89 3.70 6.23
CA VAL A 434 -17.50 3.87 5.75
C VAL A 434 -17.29 3.07 4.47
N PHE A 435 -17.55 1.76 4.54
CA PHE A 435 -17.71 0.91 3.35
C PHE A 435 -19.20 0.65 3.14
N THR A 436 -19.58 0.39 1.90
CA THR A 436 -20.91 -0.12 1.57
C THR A 436 -20.81 -1.57 1.13
N LYS A 437 -21.90 -2.33 1.32
CA LYS A 437 -21.94 -3.72 0.82
C LYS A 437 -21.72 -3.78 -0.69
N ASP A 438 -22.31 -2.83 -1.42
CA ASP A 438 -22.14 -2.66 -2.87
C ASP A 438 -20.67 -2.45 -3.27
N GLN A 439 -19.92 -1.63 -2.52
CA GLN A 439 -18.48 -1.43 -2.74
C GLN A 439 -17.69 -2.73 -2.49
N ILE A 440 -17.99 -3.43 -1.39
CA ILE A 440 -17.31 -4.69 -1.03
C ILE A 440 -17.57 -5.74 -2.11
N ASP A 441 -18.82 -5.88 -2.57
CA ASP A 441 -19.19 -6.85 -3.61
C ASP A 441 -18.47 -6.56 -4.93
N ALA A 442 -18.47 -5.30 -5.37
CA ALA A 442 -17.79 -4.90 -6.59
C ALA A 442 -16.26 -5.09 -6.50
N TYR A 443 -15.67 -4.80 -5.35
CA TYR A 443 -14.25 -5.01 -5.11
C TYR A 443 -13.88 -6.50 -5.13
N THR A 444 -14.65 -7.33 -4.45
CA THR A 444 -14.40 -8.78 -4.39
C THR A 444 -14.61 -9.44 -5.76
N GLU A 445 -15.62 -9.02 -6.56
CA GLU A 445 -15.83 -9.51 -7.92
C GLU A 445 -14.59 -9.32 -8.80
N VAL A 446 -13.97 -8.13 -8.74
CA VAL A 446 -12.73 -7.83 -9.49
C VAL A 446 -11.58 -8.74 -9.06
N LEU A 447 -11.45 -9.07 -7.77
CA LEU A 447 -10.38 -9.95 -7.27
C LEU A 447 -10.68 -11.43 -7.49
N TRP A 448 -11.94 -11.86 -7.48
CA TRP A 448 -12.32 -13.22 -7.85
C TRP A 448 -11.95 -13.59 -9.29
N ALA A 449 -11.97 -12.63 -10.20
CA ALA A 449 -11.49 -12.83 -11.57
C ALA A 449 -9.98 -13.19 -11.58
N ASP A 450 -9.17 -12.55 -10.72
CA ASP A 450 -7.74 -12.89 -10.60
C ASP A 450 -7.53 -14.28 -10.01
N VAL A 451 -8.30 -14.66 -8.98
CA VAL A 451 -8.27 -16.01 -8.40
C VAL A 451 -8.58 -17.05 -9.46
N SER A 452 -9.67 -16.86 -10.19
CA SER A 452 -10.08 -17.77 -11.27
C SER A 452 -9.00 -17.93 -12.34
N ARG A 453 -8.45 -16.82 -12.82
CA ARG A 453 -7.36 -16.82 -13.82
C ARG A 453 -6.14 -17.57 -13.32
N TRP A 454 -5.71 -17.27 -12.07
CA TRP A 454 -4.55 -17.90 -11.46
C TRP A 454 -4.72 -19.42 -11.31
N GLU A 455 -5.85 -19.87 -10.77
CA GLU A 455 -6.12 -21.28 -10.47
C GLU A 455 -6.35 -22.14 -11.71
N THR A 456 -6.74 -21.55 -12.83
CA THR A 456 -7.00 -22.25 -14.09
C THR A 456 -5.85 -22.16 -15.09
N THR A 457 -4.76 -21.44 -14.75
CA THR A 457 -3.60 -21.28 -15.63
C THR A 457 -2.49 -22.28 -15.23
N PRO A 458 -2.09 -23.22 -16.11
CA PRO A 458 -0.97 -24.11 -15.84
C PRO A 458 0.33 -23.33 -15.63
N SER A 459 1.13 -23.76 -14.66
CA SER A 459 2.39 -23.09 -14.29
C SER A 459 3.62 -23.94 -14.61
N ALA A 460 4.77 -23.31 -14.81
CA ALA A 460 6.04 -23.99 -15.03
C ALA A 460 6.41 -24.94 -13.87
N VAL A 461 5.96 -24.63 -12.64
CA VAL A 461 6.20 -25.49 -11.45
C VAL A 461 5.46 -26.81 -11.57
N GLU A 462 4.25 -26.82 -12.12
CA GLU A 462 3.48 -28.06 -12.33
C GLU A 462 4.13 -28.95 -13.39
N TYR A 463 4.72 -28.37 -14.44
CA TYR A 463 5.50 -29.12 -15.41
C TYR A 463 6.75 -29.75 -14.79
N ASP A 464 7.47 -29.02 -13.94
CA ASP A 464 8.61 -29.56 -13.20
C ASP A 464 8.19 -30.71 -12.28
N MET A 465 7.09 -30.58 -11.57
CA MET A 465 6.63 -31.60 -10.60
C MET A 465 5.97 -32.80 -11.24
N TYR A 466 5.23 -32.67 -12.33
CA TYR A 466 4.27 -33.68 -12.77
C TYR A 466 4.43 -34.17 -14.21
N PHE A 467 5.20 -33.49 -15.07
CA PHE A 467 5.25 -33.82 -16.50
C PHE A 467 5.68 -35.26 -16.80
N SER A 468 6.57 -35.79 -15.97
CA SER A 468 7.09 -37.18 -16.14
C SER A 468 6.63 -38.14 -15.04
N ALA A 469 5.58 -37.77 -14.27
CA ALA A 469 5.07 -38.60 -13.18
C ALA A 469 4.13 -39.71 -13.69
#